data_89c3d2b426ebaec858c8cecba680c7f9
#
_entry.id   89c3d2b426ebaec858c8cecba680c7f9
#
_cell.length_a   1.000
_cell.length_b   1.000
_cell.length_c   1.000
_cell.angle_alpha   90.00
_cell.angle_beta   90.00
_cell.angle_gamma   90.00
#
_symmetry.space_group_name_H-M   'P 1'
#
loop_
_entity.id
_entity.type
_entity.pdbx_description
1 polymer ?
#
loop_
_entity_poly.entity_id
_entity_poly.type
_entity_poly.pdbx_seq_one_letter_code
_entity_poly.pdbx_strand_id
1 'polypeptide(L)'
;MPKIGLEIHGYINTKEKLFCKCKCEHGMKFFKPNTNICPVCTGQPGSKPMLPNSSAIEKAIQIALILNCKINEKLVWQRKHYSWPDLPKGYQNTISGPYATPIGISGNFEKIGITECHLEEDPAAWNPETGEIDYNRSGSPLIEIVTEPEFKSEEEVIEWLKQLIATLK
;
A
#
# COMPACT_ATOMS: atom_id res chain seq x y z
N MET A 1 -15.27 -25.38 9.77
CA MET A 1 -14.35 -25.16 8.65
C MET A 1 -13.56 -23.90 8.95
N PRO A 2 -12.28 -23.81 8.61
CA PRO A 2 -11.50 -22.60 8.79
C PRO A 2 -12.10 -21.45 7.95
N LYS A 3 -11.99 -20.23 8.45
CA LYS A 3 -12.32 -19.02 7.70
C LYS A 3 -11.02 -18.41 7.22
N ILE A 4 -10.91 -18.13 5.93
CA ILE A 4 -9.72 -17.55 5.32
C ILE A 4 -10.08 -16.18 4.75
N GLY A 5 -9.35 -15.16 5.18
CA GLY A 5 -9.38 -13.82 4.62
C GLY A 5 -7.97 -13.44 4.14
N LEU A 6 -7.88 -12.45 3.30
CA LEU A 6 -6.61 -11.98 2.72
C LEU A 6 -6.40 -10.50 2.99
N GLU A 7 -5.16 -10.14 3.23
CA GLU A 7 -4.62 -8.78 3.12
C GLU A 7 -3.62 -8.79 1.95
N ILE A 8 -3.90 -8.00 0.92
CA ILE A 8 -3.17 -8.05 -0.34
C ILE A 8 -2.55 -6.69 -0.62
N HIS A 9 -1.23 -6.67 -0.72
CA HIS A 9 -0.49 -5.47 -1.09
C HIS A 9 -0.16 -5.46 -2.58
N GLY A 10 -0.39 -4.31 -3.21
CA GLY A 10 -0.04 -4.07 -4.60
C GLY A 10 0.62 -2.70 -4.80
N TYR A 11 1.67 -2.63 -5.61
CA TYR A 11 2.26 -1.35 -5.97
C TYR A 11 1.39 -0.60 -6.98
N ILE A 12 1.14 0.68 -6.70
CA ILE A 12 0.48 1.57 -7.65
C ILE A 12 1.54 2.17 -8.57
N ASN A 13 1.41 1.92 -9.88
CA ASN A 13 2.34 2.45 -10.88
C ASN A 13 2.18 3.98 -11.02
N THR A 14 3.09 4.73 -10.41
CA THR A 14 3.20 6.19 -10.49
C THR A 14 4.62 6.61 -10.89
N LYS A 15 4.77 7.84 -11.40
CA LYS A 15 6.10 8.38 -11.72
C LYS A 15 6.90 8.77 -10.49
N GLU A 16 6.22 9.19 -9.43
CA GLU A 16 6.79 9.72 -8.21
C GLU A 16 6.23 8.98 -7.00
N LYS A 17 6.98 8.97 -5.91
CA LYS A 17 6.55 8.42 -4.63
C LYS A 17 5.34 9.16 -4.05
N LEU A 18 4.73 8.60 -3.01
CA LEU A 18 3.46 9.09 -2.47
C LEU A 18 3.55 10.50 -1.88
N PHE A 19 4.66 10.83 -1.21
CA PHE A 19 4.82 12.10 -0.49
C PHE A 19 6.09 12.86 -0.86
N CYS A 20 6.79 12.49 -1.94
CA CYS A 20 7.98 13.20 -2.42
C CYS A 20 8.17 13.03 -3.93
N LYS A 21 9.13 13.77 -4.49
CA LYS A 21 9.44 13.81 -5.93
C LYS A 21 10.45 12.74 -6.38
N CYS A 22 10.90 11.85 -5.50
CA CYS A 22 11.73 10.73 -5.93
C CYS A 22 10.95 9.86 -6.91
N LYS A 23 11.65 9.32 -7.89
CA LYS A 23 11.04 8.38 -8.86
C LYS A 23 10.47 7.18 -8.13
N CYS A 24 9.31 6.72 -8.59
CA CYS A 24 8.70 5.49 -8.13
C CYS A 24 8.84 4.44 -9.24
N GLU A 25 9.84 3.58 -9.12
CA GLU A 25 10.07 2.50 -10.07
C GLU A 25 9.85 1.16 -9.36
N HIS A 26 8.85 0.43 -9.82
CA HIS A 26 8.51 -0.88 -9.28
C HIS A 26 9.47 -1.93 -9.85
N GLY A 27 9.95 -2.82 -8.99
CA GLY A 27 10.93 -3.84 -9.38
C GLY A 27 12.35 -3.32 -9.47
N MET A 28 12.72 -2.36 -8.66
CA MET A 28 14.02 -1.65 -8.61
C MET A 28 15.25 -2.54 -8.38
N LYS A 29 15.30 -3.72 -8.95
CA LYS A 29 16.47 -4.62 -8.92
C LYS A 29 17.74 -4.01 -9.54
N PHE A 30 17.59 -2.88 -10.23
CA PHE A 30 18.67 -2.22 -10.97
C PHE A 30 19.24 -0.98 -10.28
N PHE A 31 18.63 -0.54 -9.19
CA PHE A 31 19.17 0.61 -8.46
C PHE A 31 20.12 0.14 -7.37
N LYS A 32 21.27 0.81 -7.30
CA LYS A 32 22.14 0.67 -6.14
C LYS A 32 21.37 1.08 -4.88
N PRO A 33 21.46 0.33 -3.77
CA PRO A 33 20.77 0.67 -2.53
C PRO A 33 20.97 2.12 -2.11
N ASN A 34 19.92 2.75 -1.60
CA ASN A 34 19.94 4.11 -1.06
C ASN A 34 20.37 5.22 -2.03
N THR A 35 20.14 5.05 -3.35
CA THR A 35 20.48 6.07 -4.36
C THR A 35 19.30 6.88 -4.87
N ASN A 36 18.06 6.37 -4.73
CA ASN A 36 16.83 7.05 -5.12
C ASN A 36 16.05 7.52 -3.89
N ILE A 37 16.66 8.41 -3.12
CA ILE A 37 16.18 8.86 -1.83
C ILE A 37 16.27 10.38 -1.69
N CYS A 38 15.48 10.96 -0.80
CA CYS A 38 15.53 12.35 -0.40
C CYS A 38 15.24 12.50 1.11
N PRO A 39 15.44 13.68 1.71
CA PRO A 39 15.13 13.91 3.12
C PRO A 39 13.71 13.50 3.55
N VAL A 40 12.72 13.61 2.66
CA VAL A 40 11.33 13.25 2.97
C VAL A 40 11.17 11.74 3.11
N CYS A 41 11.57 10.95 2.10
CA CYS A 41 11.39 9.49 2.16
C CYS A 41 12.35 8.79 3.12
N THR A 42 13.42 9.45 3.56
CA THR A 42 14.32 8.96 4.62
C THR A 42 14.01 9.52 6.00
N GLY A 43 12.97 10.36 6.12
CA GLY A 43 12.51 10.87 7.41
C GLY A 43 13.50 11.76 8.16
N GLN A 44 14.32 12.51 7.43
CA GLN A 44 15.32 13.38 8.07
C GLN A 44 14.66 14.49 8.89
N PRO A 45 15.23 14.89 10.03
CA PRO A 45 14.73 16.00 10.84
C PRO A 45 14.52 17.28 10.02
N GLY A 46 13.36 17.92 10.20
CA GLY A 46 12.98 19.14 9.46
C GLY A 46 12.34 18.90 8.08
N SER A 47 12.39 17.70 7.55
CA SER A 47 11.67 17.38 6.30
C SER A 47 10.17 17.18 6.57
N LYS A 48 9.32 17.66 5.64
CA LYS A 48 7.88 17.43 5.69
C LYS A 48 7.42 16.61 4.49
N PRO A 49 6.47 15.68 4.67
CA PRO A 49 5.77 15.07 3.54
C PRO A 49 5.13 16.15 2.65
N MET A 50 5.19 15.97 1.35
CA MET A 50 4.42 16.76 0.39
C MET A 50 2.93 16.36 0.46
N LEU A 51 2.08 17.05 -0.29
CA LEU A 51 0.72 16.54 -0.51
C LEU A 51 0.78 15.17 -1.17
N PRO A 52 -0.20 14.28 -0.88
CA PRO A 52 -0.25 12.96 -1.51
C PRO A 52 -0.26 13.06 -3.04
N ASN A 53 0.41 12.12 -3.68
CA ASN A 53 0.44 12.02 -5.13
C ASN A 53 -0.96 11.79 -5.70
N SER A 54 -1.50 12.76 -6.46
CA SER A 54 -2.86 12.69 -7.02
C SER A 54 -3.06 11.47 -7.92
N SER A 55 -2.04 11.12 -8.74
CA SER A 55 -2.12 9.93 -9.60
C SER A 55 -2.23 8.63 -8.79
N ALA A 56 -1.60 8.57 -7.61
CA ALA A 56 -1.76 7.41 -6.72
C ALA A 56 -3.19 7.33 -6.18
N ILE A 57 -3.77 8.47 -5.77
CA ILE A 57 -5.15 8.54 -5.27
C ILE A 57 -6.14 8.15 -6.37
N GLU A 58 -6.01 8.72 -7.57
CA GLU A 58 -6.88 8.42 -8.71
C GLU A 58 -6.88 6.94 -9.06
N LYS A 59 -5.70 6.32 -9.13
CA LYS A 59 -5.58 4.88 -9.40
C LYS A 59 -6.13 4.01 -8.29
N ALA A 60 -5.91 4.41 -7.02
CA ALA A 60 -6.49 3.69 -5.90
C ALA A 60 -8.03 3.78 -5.89
N ILE A 61 -8.62 4.92 -6.29
CA ILE A 61 -10.07 5.05 -6.51
C ILE A 61 -10.53 4.12 -7.63
N GLN A 62 -9.79 4.04 -8.75
CA GLN A 62 -10.13 3.12 -9.85
C GLN A 62 -10.12 1.66 -9.38
N ILE A 63 -9.12 1.25 -8.60
CA ILE A 63 -9.06 -0.09 -8.01
C ILE A 63 -10.27 -0.33 -7.10
N ALA A 64 -10.58 0.60 -6.21
CA ALA A 64 -11.72 0.47 -5.31
C ALA A 64 -13.06 0.38 -6.07
N LEU A 65 -13.22 1.10 -7.18
CA LEU A 65 -14.40 1.00 -8.06
C LEU A 65 -14.48 -0.37 -8.76
N ILE A 66 -13.36 -0.90 -9.25
CA ILE A 66 -13.29 -2.26 -9.84
C ILE A 66 -13.72 -3.31 -8.81
N LEU A 67 -13.35 -3.10 -7.54
CA LEU A 67 -13.74 -3.96 -6.42
C LEU A 67 -15.17 -3.70 -5.91
N ASN A 68 -15.96 -2.89 -6.63
CA ASN A 68 -17.32 -2.48 -6.24
C ASN A 68 -17.41 -1.87 -4.83
N CYS A 69 -16.34 -1.24 -4.35
CA CYS A 69 -16.35 -0.56 -3.07
C CYS A 69 -17.20 0.72 -3.10
N LYS A 70 -17.82 1.02 -1.97
CA LYS A 70 -18.37 2.34 -1.72
C LYS A 70 -17.21 3.31 -1.48
N ILE A 71 -17.08 4.34 -2.32
CA ILE A 71 -16.02 5.34 -2.20
C ILE A 71 -16.37 6.35 -1.11
N ASN A 72 -15.42 6.63 -0.23
CA ASN A 72 -15.56 7.67 0.78
C ASN A 72 -15.29 9.06 0.20
N GLU A 73 -16.07 10.05 0.62
CA GLU A 73 -15.94 11.45 0.16
C GLU A 73 -14.68 12.14 0.72
N LYS A 74 -14.12 11.63 1.81
CA LYS A 74 -12.94 12.19 2.48
C LYS A 74 -11.93 11.11 2.76
N LEU A 75 -10.66 11.42 2.56
CA LEU A 75 -9.53 10.58 2.98
C LEU A 75 -8.92 11.17 4.24
N VAL A 76 -8.78 10.38 5.27
CA VAL A 76 -8.14 10.79 6.52
C VAL A 76 -6.93 9.90 6.75
N TRP A 77 -5.77 10.54 6.78
CA TRP A 77 -4.49 9.86 7.01
C TRP A 77 -4.22 9.74 8.51
N GLN A 78 -3.69 8.58 8.90
CA GLN A 78 -3.10 8.40 10.22
C GLN A 78 -1.63 7.96 10.11
N ARG A 79 -0.91 8.08 11.20
CA ARG A 79 0.44 7.56 11.36
C ARG A 79 0.38 6.26 12.13
N LYS A 80 0.78 5.15 11.47
CA LYS A 80 0.85 3.83 12.07
C LYS A 80 2.25 3.65 12.66
N HIS A 81 2.34 3.48 13.97
CA HIS A 81 3.59 3.29 14.70
C HIS A 81 3.80 1.81 15.02
N TYR A 82 4.99 1.31 14.74
CA TYR A 82 5.44 -0.02 15.15
C TYR A 82 6.97 -0.07 15.27
N SER A 83 7.51 -1.10 15.97
CA SER A 83 8.91 -1.16 16.36
C SER A 83 9.77 -1.95 15.37
N TRP A 84 9.71 -1.62 14.07
CA TRP A 84 10.55 -2.24 13.05
C TRP A 84 11.54 -1.23 12.48
N PRO A 85 12.77 -1.63 12.12
CA PRO A 85 13.81 -0.72 11.64
C PRO A 85 13.57 -0.17 10.23
N ASP A 86 12.60 -0.69 9.49
CA ASP A 86 12.22 -0.28 8.15
C ASP A 86 11.37 0.99 8.08
N LEU A 87 11.02 1.57 9.23
CA LEU A 87 10.29 2.84 9.31
C LEU A 87 11.24 4.04 9.37
N PRO A 88 11.55 4.71 8.26
CA PRO A 88 12.53 5.80 8.24
C PRO A 88 12.10 7.02 9.07
N LYS A 89 10.79 7.22 9.24
CA LYS A 89 10.19 8.33 10.00
C LYS A 89 9.72 7.91 11.41
N GLY A 90 9.93 6.66 11.79
CA GLY A 90 9.33 6.08 13.00
C GLY A 90 7.81 5.85 12.89
N TYR A 91 7.22 6.04 11.71
CA TYR A 91 5.81 5.77 11.41
C TYR A 91 5.59 5.54 9.92
N GLN A 92 4.50 4.88 9.57
CA GLN A 92 3.98 4.73 8.22
C GLN A 92 2.71 5.59 8.06
N ASN A 93 2.62 6.39 7.01
CA ASN A 93 1.36 7.04 6.66
C ASN A 93 0.43 6.03 5.98
N THR A 94 -0.77 5.90 6.49
CA THR A 94 -1.82 5.02 5.94
C THR A 94 -3.19 5.67 6.09
N ILE A 95 -4.13 5.28 5.25
CA ILE A 95 -5.55 5.65 5.40
C ILE A 95 -6.37 4.45 5.90
N SER A 96 -5.76 3.54 6.63
CA SER A 96 -6.41 2.45 7.36
C SER A 96 -6.20 2.60 8.86
N GLY A 97 -7.17 2.14 9.65
CA GLY A 97 -7.14 2.12 11.10
C GLY A 97 -8.18 3.04 11.77
N PRO A 98 -8.21 3.06 13.10
CA PRO A 98 -9.33 3.66 13.87
C PRO A 98 -9.48 5.18 13.72
N TYR A 99 -8.43 5.86 13.26
CA TYR A 99 -8.43 7.33 13.07
C TYR A 99 -8.27 7.72 11.62
N ALA A 100 -8.39 6.76 10.69
CA ALA A 100 -8.26 6.96 9.27
C ALA A 100 -9.60 6.78 8.55
N THR A 101 -9.63 7.17 7.28
CA THR A 101 -10.77 6.89 6.38
C THR A 101 -10.20 6.34 5.09
N PRO A 102 -10.44 5.06 4.76
CA PRO A 102 -9.94 4.42 3.55
C PRO A 102 -10.60 4.99 2.30
N ILE A 103 -10.06 4.65 1.12
CA ILE A 103 -10.63 5.04 -0.16
C ILE A 103 -11.98 4.38 -0.38
N GLY A 104 -12.06 3.07 -0.18
CA GLY A 104 -13.26 2.29 -0.40
C GLY A 104 -13.54 1.31 0.73
N ILE A 105 -14.82 1.06 0.97
CA ILE A 105 -15.33 0.11 1.97
C ILE A 105 -16.47 -0.71 1.39
N SER A 106 -16.73 -1.87 2.02
CA SER A 106 -17.91 -2.69 1.74
C SER A 106 -18.05 -3.04 0.25
N GLY A 107 -16.96 -3.46 -0.37
CA GLY A 107 -16.92 -3.89 -1.75
C GLY A 107 -17.21 -5.37 -1.95
N ASN A 108 -17.06 -5.81 -3.19
CA ASN A 108 -17.19 -7.20 -3.58
C ASN A 108 -16.42 -7.45 -4.87
N PHE A 109 -15.69 -8.54 -4.95
CA PHE A 109 -15.05 -9.01 -6.17
C PHE A 109 -15.16 -10.53 -6.26
N GLU A 110 -15.69 -11.07 -7.37
CA GLU A 110 -15.85 -12.51 -7.62
C GLU A 110 -16.45 -13.28 -6.42
N LYS A 111 -17.55 -12.77 -5.87
CA LYS A 111 -18.32 -13.32 -4.73
C LYS A 111 -17.64 -13.21 -3.35
N ILE A 112 -16.45 -12.64 -3.26
CA ILE A 112 -15.75 -12.41 -2.00
C ILE A 112 -15.96 -10.95 -1.61
N GLY A 113 -16.40 -10.72 -0.38
CA GLY A 113 -16.55 -9.38 0.18
C GLY A 113 -15.21 -8.69 0.36
N ILE A 114 -15.17 -7.39 0.10
CA ILE A 114 -14.02 -6.53 0.36
C ILE A 114 -14.38 -5.64 1.55
N THR A 115 -13.68 -5.82 2.65
CA THR A 115 -13.85 -5.01 3.87
C THR A 115 -13.46 -3.56 3.61
N GLU A 116 -12.23 -3.39 3.09
CA GLU A 116 -11.72 -2.08 2.71
C GLU A 116 -10.62 -2.15 1.63
N CYS A 117 -10.46 -1.03 0.96
CA CYS A 117 -9.37 -0.78 0.02
C CYS A 117 -8.74 0.55 0.40
N HIS A 118 -7.46 0.56 0.75
CA HIS A 118 -6.78 1.74 1.25
C HIS A 118 -5.39 1.94 0.68
N LEU A 119 -4.93 3.19 0.73
CA LEU A 119 -3.63 3.62 0.24
C LEU A 119 -2.69 3.84 1.42
N GLU A 120 -1.45 3.40 1.28
CA GLU A 120 -0.39 3.64 2.25
C GLU A 120 0.97 3.83 1.57
N GLU A 121 1.95 4.31 2.32
CA GLU A 121 3.33 4.37 1.84
C GLU A 121 4.09 3.09 2.22
N ASP A 122 4.87 2.56 1.26
CA ASP A 122 5.72 1.41 1.53
C ASP A 122 6.86 1.79 2.49
N PRO A 123 7.18 0.95 3.49
CA PRO A 123 8.38 1.12 4.31
C PRO A 123 9.66 0.80 3.52
N ALA A 124 10.82 0.93 4.18
CA ALA A 124 12.09 0.54 3.60
C ALA A 124 12.24 -1.00 3.49
N ALA A 125 13.15 -1.45 2.66
CA ALA A 125 13.55 -2.85 2.63
C ALA A 125 14.61 -3.10 3.71
N TRP A 126 14.30 -3.95 4.67
CA TRP A 126 15.20 -4.35 5.73
C TRP A 126 15.63 -5.80 5.56
N ASN A 127 16.94 -6.04 5.66
CA ASN A 127 17.51 -7.39 5.71
C ASN A 127 17.81 -7.75 7.18
N PRO A 128 17.06 -8.66 7.81
CA PRO A 128 17.25 -9.00 9.21
C PRO A 128 18.56 -9.76 9.47
N GLU A 129 19.15 -10.39 8.45
CA GLU A 129 20.42 -11.15 8.61
C GLU A 129 21.63 -10.23 8.66
N THR A 130 21.66 -9.18 7.83
CA THR A 130 22.76 -8.22 7.75
C THR A 130 22.54 -6.93 8.52
N GLY A 131 21.27 -6.62 8.86
CA GLY A 131 20.88 -5.36 9.45
C GLY A 131 20.81 -4.19 8.44
N GLU A 132 21.09 -4.44 7.17
CA GLU A 132 21.07 -3.41 6.13
C GLU A 132 19.66 -2.95 5.79
N ILE A 133 19.51 -1.66 5.51
CA ILE A 133 18.25 -1.04 5.12
C ILE A 133 18.42 -0.31 3.79
N ASP A 134 17.55 -0.62 2.82
CA ASP A 134 17.45 0.10 1.55
C ASP A 134 16.19 0.95 1.53
N TYR A 135 16.35 2.28 1.53
CA TYR A 135 15.27 3.25 1.50
C TYR A 135 14.76 3.55 0.08
N ASN A 136 15.27 2.92 -0.96
CA ASN A 136 14.84 3.19 -2.34
C ASN A 136 13.34 3.00 -2.51
N ARG A 137 12.75 1.97 -1.90
CA ARG A 137 11.30 1.73 -1.99
C ARG A 137 10.48 2.54 -0.97
N SER A 138 11.12 3.10 0.07
CA SER A 138 10.41 3.87 1.10
C SER A 138 9.59 5.01 0.49
N GLY A 139 8.31 5.08 0.84
CA GLY A 139 7.38 6.06 0.33
C GLY A 139 6.77 5.73 -1.04
N SER A 140 7.01 4.56 -1.61
CA SER A 140 6.29 4.10 -2.81
C SER A 140 4.81 3.92 -2.50
N PRO A 141 3.89 4.32 -3.41
CA PRO A 141 2.45 4.12 -3.19
C PRO A 141 2.09 2.64 -3.19
N LEU A 142 1.45 2.21 -2.12
CA LEU A 142 1.00 0.84 -1.91
C LEU A 142 -0.51 0.85 -1.71
N ILE A 143 -1.22 -0.02 -2.46
CA ILE A 143 -2.62 -0.31 -2.21
C ILE A 143 -2.72 -1.57 -1.35
N GLU A 144 -3.52 -1.54 -0.31
CA GLU A 144 -3.89 -2.72 0.44
C GLU A 144 -5.37 -3.01 0.25
N ILE A 145 -5.69 -4.26 -0.07
CA ILE A 145 -7.04 -4.78 -0.26
C ILE A 145 -7.28 -5.80 0.84
N VAL A 146 -8.27 -5.56 1.68
CA VAL A 146 -8.65 -6.45 2.77
C VAL A 146 -9.95 -7.15 2.41
N THR A 147 -9.94 -8.49 2.39
CA THR A 147 -11.14 -9.28 2.08
C THR A 147 -11.87 -9.70 3.35
N GLU A 148 -13.17 -9.99 3.21
CA GLU A 148 -13.89 -10.75 4.21
C GLU A 148 -13.36 -12.19 4.29
N PRO A 149 -13.42 -12.86 5.46
CA PRO A 149 -12.92 -14.22 5.65
C PRO A 149 -13.90 -15.27 5.11
N GLU A 150 -14.14 -15.25 3.80
CA GLU A 150 -15.18 -16.05 3.14
C GLU A 150 -14.63 -17.21 2.30
N PHE A 151 -13.30 -17.26 2.04
CA PHE A 151 -12.70 -18.37 1.30
C PHE A 151 -12.78 -19.69 2.09
N LYS A 152 -13.02 -20.77 1.38
CA LYS A 152 -13.24 -22.11 1.94
C LYS A 152 -12.09 -23.08 1.69
N SER A 153 -11.25 -22.79 0.69
CA SER A 153 -10.09 -23.61 0.35
C SER A 153 -8.95 -22.78 -0.23
N GLU A 154 -7.77 -23.39 -0.31
CA GLU A 154 -6.59 -22.76 -0.92
C GLU A 154 -6.73 -22.62 -2.45
N GLU A 155 -7.42 -23.55 -3.11
CA GLU A 155 -7.66 -23.50 -4.55
C GLU A 155 -8.55 -22.30 -4.89
N GLU A 156 -9.58 -22.03 -4.08
CA GLU A 156 -10.45 -20.86 -4.22
C GLU A 156 -9.65 -19.56 -4.08
N VAL A 157 -8.74 -19.47 -3.12
CA VAL A 157 -7.83 -18.33 -2.95
C VAL A 157 -6.96 -18.13 -4.18
N ILE A 158 -6.33 -19.20 -4.67
CA ILE A 158 -5.43 -19.12 -5.82
C ILE A 158 -6.17 -18.66 -7.08
N GLU A 159 -7.34 -19.19 -7.34
CA GLU A 159 -8.16 -18.84 -8.50
C GLU A 159 -8.62 -17.39 -8.43
N TRP A 160 -9.11 -16.96 -7.27
CA TRP A 160 -9.54 -15.58 -7.04
C TRP A 160 -8.38 -14.59 -7.21
N LEU A 161 -7.18 -14.91 -6.69
CA LEU A 161 -5.99 -14.06 -6.86
C LEU A 161 -5.56 -13.94 -8.33
N LYS A 162 -5.67 -15.03 -9.12
CA LYS A 162 -5.39 -14.97 -10.57
C LYS A 162 -6.34 -14.02 -11.29
N GLN A 163 -7.63 -14.06 -10.93
CA GLN A 163 -8.65 -13.17 -11.51
C GLN A 163 -8.38 -11.71 -11.10
N LEU A 164 -8.09 -11.46 -9.82
CA LEU A 164 -7.73 -10.13 -9.34
C LEU A 164 -6.51 -9.57 -10.10
N ILE A 165 -5.42 -10.34 -10.19
CA ILE A 165 -4.22 -9.94 -10.90
C ILE A 165 -4.48 -9.65 -12.39
N ALA A 166 -5.30 -10.47 -13.04
CA ALA A 166 -5.66 -10.27 -14.45
C ALA A 166 -6.49 -8.99 -14.66
N THR A 167 -7.33 -8.65 -13.69
CA THR A 167 -8.23 -7.49 -13.76
C THR A 167 -7.50 -6.17 -13.45
N LEU A 168 -6.49 -6.20 -12.56
CA LEU A 168 -5.77 -4.99 -12.13
C LEU A 168 -4.51 -4.67 -12.95
N LYS A 169 -4.16 -5.47 -13.93
CA LYS A 169 -3.04 -5.20 -14.87
C LYS A 169 -3.43 -4.24 -15.97
#